data_f27ca6506b336bf7f7ebd61c22ec5361
#
_entry.id   f27ca6506b336bf7f7ebd61c22ec5361
#
_cell.length_a   1.000
_cell.length_b   1.000
_cell.length_c   1.000
_cell.angle_alpha   90.00
_cell.angle_beta   90.00
_cell.angle_gamma   90.00
#
_symmetry.space_group_name_H-M   'P 1'
#
loop_
_entity.id
_entity.type
_entity.pdbx_description
1 polymer ?
#
loop_
_entity_poly.entity_id
_entity_poly.type
_entity_poly.pdbx_seq_one_letter_code
_entity_poly.pdbx_strand_id
1 'polypeptide(L)'
;MSDTPSNFMDLDDEFSAYENSNVVIVPIPYEKTVSFGKGTAKGPSAIISASTSIELYDDELHCEPADVGIHTLKELNSDFDPEQVTNLIQSTNGKLIEDDKFVINLGGEHTISLGAVLGFKDFYEDFSVLSIDAHCDLRDTYDGRKICHATVMRRIVEQGIPVVEAGIRSYSKEESQFIINSEDVVVIHANEIQTNGEWIGQAISNLKEKVYLSIDVDGLDPSFIPSTGTPEPGGLGWYQVLALLKRLFLERDVIGMDIVELAPLGGLHGPDVLTAKLAYKSIGYKFFQK
;
A
#
# COMPACT_ATOMS: atom_id res chain seq x y z
N MET A 1 19.53 -23.23 -8.36
CA MET A 1 18.17 -22.92 -7.88
C MET A 1 18.39 -21.86 -6.84
N SER A 2 17.97 -20.63 -7.06
CA SER A 2 17.98 -19.64 -5.98
C SER A 2 16.84 -20.02 -5.08
N ASP A 3 17.13 -20.42 -3.84
CA ASP A 3 16.10 -20.62 -2.84
C ASP A 3 15.39 -19.26 -2.68
N THR A 4 14.07 -19.25 -2.84
CA THR A 4 13.26 -18.07 -2.53
C THR A 4 13.47 -17.78 -1.06
N PRO A 5 13.81 -16.54 -0.66
CA PRO A 5 13.99 -16.20 0.74
C PRO A 5 12.72 -16.54 1.52
N SER A 6 12.89 -17.05 2.73
CA SER A 6 11.78 -17.49 3.58
C SER A 6 11.01 -16.32 4.18
N ASN A 7 11.64 -15.14 4.28
CA ASN A 7 11.06 -13.94 4.87
C ASN A 7 11.61 -12.66 4.20
N PHE A 8 10.96 -11.54 4.47
CA PHE A 8 11.39 -10.22 4.03
C PHE A 8 12.76 -9.88 4.64
N MET A 9 13.70 -9.42 3.83
CA MET A 9 15.11 -9.12 4.13
C MET A 9 15.98 -10.36 4.45
N ASP A 10 15.45 -11.59 4.38
CA ASP A 10 16.15 -12.83 4.72
C ASP A 10 16.79 -12.78 6.13
N LEU A 11 16.02 -12.27 7.10
CA LEU A 11 16.46 -12.05 8.46
C LEU A 11 16.61 -13.38 9.24
N ASP A 12 17.58 -13.42 10.14
CA ASP A 12 17.76 -14.52 11.09
C ASP A 12 16.53 -14.63 12.02
N ASP A 13 16.33 -15.81 12.61
CA ASP A 13 15.19 -16.12 13.49
C ASP A 13 15.03 -15.12 14.65
N GLU A 14 16.12 -14.53 15.15
CA GLU A 14 16.09 -13.52 16.21
C GLU A 14 15.24 -12.28 15.82
N PHE A 15 15.30 -11.90 14.55
CA PHE A 15 14.60 -10.71 14.01
C PHE A 15 13.36 -11.07 13.16
N SER A 16 13.11 -12.35 12.89
CA SER A 16 11.99 -12.79 12.03
C SER A 16 10.98 -13.68 12.73
N ALA A 17 11.25 -14.16 13.97
CA ALA A 17 10.27 -14.90 14.74
C ALA A 17 9.07 -14.02 15.10
N TYR A 18 7.84 -14.57 15.00
CA TYR A 18 6.59 -13.84 15.23
C TYR A 18 6.54 -13.16 16.60
N GLU A 19 6.99 -13.86 17.63
CA GLU A 19 6.98 -13.40 19.02
C GLU A 19 7.90 -12.20 19.26
N ASN A 20 8.97 -12.08 18.47
CA ASN A 20 9.97 -11.02 18.58
C ASN A 20 9.71 -9.84 17.64
N SER A 21 8.76 -9.97 16.73
CA SER A 21 8.54 -8.99 15.66
C SER A 21 7.44 -7.98 16.02
N ASN A 22 7.72 -6.70 15.82
CA ASN A 22 6.71 -5.65 15.90
C ASN A 22 5.98 -5.45 14.54
N VAL A 23 6.59 -5.88 13.45
CA VAL A 23 6.06 -5.77 12.09
C VAL A 23 5.70 -7.14 11.56
N VAL A 24 4.56 -7.25 10.90
CA VAL A 24 4.17 -8.46 10.16
C VAL A 24 3.88 -8.12 8.71
N ILE A 25 4.64 -8.76 7.81
CA ILE A 25 4.39 -8.73 6.37
C ILE A 25 3.38 -9.82 6.03
N VAL A 26 2.31 -9.43 5.34
CA VAL A 26 1.24 -10.35 4.90
C VAL A 26 1.22 -10.43 3.38
N PRO A 27 1.78 -11.48 2.76
CA PRO A 27 1.74 -11.63 1.30
C PRO A 27 0.35 -12.09 0.84
N ILE A 28 -0.26 -11.35 -0.11
CA ILE A 28 -1.62 -11.59 -0.62
C ILE A 28 -1.59 -11.60 -2.16
N PRO A 29 -1.24 -12.74 -2.78
CA PRO A 29 -1.08 -12.84 -4.24
C PRO A 29 -2.43 -12.90 -4.98
N TYR A 30 -3.30 -11.92 -4.76
CA TYR A 30 -4.64 -11.86 -5.35
C TYR A 30 -4.63 -11.13 -6.69
N GLU A 31 -5.17 -11.79 -7.75
CA GLU A 31 -5.29 -11.23 -9.10
C GLU A 31 -6.49 -11.86 -9.81
N LYS A 32 -7.69 -11.34 -9.59
CA LYS A 32 -8.92 -11.88 -10.20
C LYS A 32 -9.72 -10.85 -11.00
N THR A 33 -9.50 -9.56 -10.75
CA THR A 33 -10.35 -8.52 -11.32
C THR A 33 -9.57 -7.49 -12.16
N VAL A 34 -8.28 -7.69 -12.38
CA VAL A 34 -7.43 -6.80 -13.18
C VAL A 34 -7.97 -6.54 -14.58
N SER A 35 -7.84 -5.29 -15.04
CA SER A 35 -8.43 -4.83 -16.30
C SER A 35 -7.51 -5.01 -17.50
N PHE A 36 -6.21 -4.82 -17.37
CA PHE A 36 -5.26 -4.79 -18.49
C PHE A 36 -4.02 -5.66 -18.29
N GLY A 37 -2.98 -5.13 -17.65
CA GLY A 37 -1.74 -5.86 -17.40
C GLY A 37 -1.93 -6.93 -16.33
N LYS A 38 -1.41 -8.13 -16.56
CA LYS A 38 -1.44 -9.23 -15.59
C LYS A 38 -0.07 -9.42 -14.96
N GLY A 39 -0.04 -10.02 -13.77
CA GLY A 39 1.19 -10.40 -13.09
C GLY A 39 1.27 -9.88 -11.66
N THR A 40 0.29 -9.12 -11.20
CA THR A 40 0.27 -8.54 -9.85
C THR A 40 0.27 -9.60 -8.75
N ALA A 41 -0.30 -10.80 -9.00
CA ALA A 41 -0.19 -11.93 -8.08
C ALA A 41 1.26 -12.34 -7.76
N LYS A 42 2.23 -11.95 -8.59
CA LYS A 42 3.66 -12.20 -8.34
C LYS A 42 4.32 -11.07 -7.56
N GLY A 43 3.63 -9.96 -7.35
CA GLY A 43 4.14 -8.79 -6.65
C GLY A 43 4.69 -9.13 -5.25
N PRO A 44 3.91 -9.76 -4.36
CA PRO A 44 4.37 -10.08 -3.02
C PRO A 44 5.68 -10.88 -2.99
N SER A 45 5.76 -11.95 -3.78
CA SER A 45 6.97 -12.79 -3.83
C SER A 45 8.17 -12.07 -4.44
N ALA A 46 7.94 -11.19 -5.42
CA ALA A 46 9.01 -10.38 -6.03
C ALA A 46 9.55 -9.34 -5.04
N ILE A 47 8.68 -8.67 -4.28
CA ILE A 47 9.07 -7.71 -3.24
C ILE A 47 9.90 -8.40 -2.16
N ILE A 48 9.44 -9.55 -1.64
CA ILE A 48 10.17 -10.33 -0.63
C ILE A 48 11.51 -10.80 -1.18
N SER A 49 11.56 -11.30 -2.40
CA SER A 49 12.81 -11.72 -3.03
C SER A 49 13.77 -10.54 -3.22
N ALA A 50 13.29 -9.39 -3.68
CA ALA A 50 14.10 -8.21 -3.92
C ALA A 50 14.60 -7.56 -2.61
N SER A 51 13.89 -7.73 -1.51
CA SER A 51 14.27 -7.16 -0.21
C SER A 51 15.63 -7.64 0.27
N THR A 52 16.04 -8.86 -0.10
CA THR A 52 17.36 -9.41 0.26
C THR A 52 18.55 -8.67 -0.36
N SER A 53 18.31 -7.82 -1.35
CA SER A 53 19.33 -6.99 -1.99
C SER A 53 19.44 -5.58 -1.41
N ILE A 54 18.65 -5.27 -0.38
CA ILE A 54 18.63 -3.96 0.27
C ILE A 54 19.55 -4.02 1.51
N GLU A 55 20.32 -2.94 1.70
CA GLU A 55 21.12 -2.79 2.93
C GLU A 55 20.22 -2.63 4.15
N LEU A 56 20.59 -3.25 5.28
CA LEU A 56 19.87 -3.14 6.54
C LEU A 56 19.93 -1.72 7.12
N TYR A 57 21.07 -1.05 6.94
CA TYR A 57 21.25 0.30 7.46
C TYR A 57 20.55 1.35 6.60
N ASP A 58 19.69 2.15 7.23
CA ASP A 58 19.06 3.32 6.63
C ASP A 58 19.92 4.57 6.89
N ASP A 59 20.45 5.13 5.81
CA ASP A 59 21.39 6.26 5.83
C ASP A 59 20.70 7.61 6.17
N GLU A 60 19.39 7.71 5.99
CA GLU A 60 18.61 8.90 6.36
C GLU A 60 18.25 8.90 7.86
N LEU A 61 17.82 7.75 8.37
CA LEU A 61 17.35 7.59 9.75
C LEU A 61 18.48 7.21 10.72
N HIS A 62 19.65 6.82 10.19
CA HIS A 62 20.81 6.36 10.95
C HIS A 62 20.49 5.18 11.89
N CYS A 63 19.72 4.21 11.40
CA CYS A 63 19.32 3.01 12.14
C CYS A 63 19.22 1.80 11.20
N GLU A 64 18.97 0.63 11.78
CA GLU A 64 18.57 -0.57 11.07
C GLU A 64 17.08 -0.85 11.36
N PRO A 65 16.14 -0.52 10.45
CA PRO A 65 14.71 -0.77 10.69
C PRO A 65 14.37 -2.23 11.03
N ALA A 66 15.21 -3.18 10.64
CA ALA A 66 15.07 -4.60 10.98
C ALA A 66 15.15 -4.88 12.49
N ASP A 67 15.77 -4.00 13.29
CA ASP A 67 15.90 -4.15 14.74
C ASP A 67 14.56 -4.25 15.48
N VAL A 68 13.46 -3.77 14.88
CA VAL A 68 12.12 -3.91 15.47
C VAL A 68 11.54 -5.31 15.34
N GLY A 69 12.20 -6.19 14.58
CA GLY A 69 11.71 -7.51 14.19
C GLY A 69 10.63 -7.41 13.09
N ILE A 70 10.81 -8.22 12.03
CA ILE A 70 9.91 -8.27 10.87
C ILE A 70 9.57 -9.73 10.59
N HIS A 71 8.37 -10.15 10.94
CA HIS A 71 7.86 -11.47 10.60
C HIS A 71 7.18 -11.46 9.24
N THR A 72 7.35 -12.52 8.47
CA THR A 72 6.65 -12.70 7.19
C THR A 72 5.73 -13.90 7.28
N LEU A 73 4.42 -13.68 7.14
CA LEU A 73 3.46 -14.77 7.08
C LEU A 73 3.61 -15.58 5.78
N LYS A 74 3.10 -16.79 5.80
CA LYS A 74 2.86 -17.52 4.54
C LYS A 74 1.85 -16.76 3.69
N GLU A 75 2.00 -16.86 2.39
CA GLU A 75 1.03 -16.29 1.43
C GLU A 75 -0.40 -16.72 1.78
N LEU A 76 -1.31 -15.74 1.81
CA LEU A 76 -2.73 -16.03 1.99
C LEU A 76 -3.28 -16.77 0.76
N ASN A 77 -4.22 -17.68 0.99
CA ASN A 77 -4.92 -18.32 -0.12
C ASN A 77 -5.73 -17.26 -0.89
N SER A 78 -5.40 -17.07 -2.14
CA SER A 78 -6.01 -16.07 -3.04
C SER A 78 -6.97 -16.68 -4.07
N ASP A 79 -7.25 -17.98 -3.99
CA ASP A 79 -8.20 -18.64 -4.91
C ASP A 79 -9.65 -18.53 -4.42
N PHE A 80 -10.06 -17.28 -4.12
CA PHE A 80 -11.37 -16.92 -3.64
C PHE A 80 -12.00 -15.86 -4.56
N ASP A 81 -13.32 -15.67 -4.47
CA ASP A 81 -13.97 -14.49 -5.04
C ASP A 81 -13.64 -13.21 -4.24
N PRO A 82 -13.96 -12.00 -4.75
CA PRO A 82 -13.60 -10.74 -4.09
C PRO A 82 -14.14 -10.61 -2.65
N GLU A 83 -15.37 -11.05 -2.39
CA GLU A 83 -15.98 -11.00 -1.06
C GLU A 83 -15.28 -11.95 -0.09
N GLN A 84 -14.95 -13.15 -0.53
CA GLN A 84 -14.29 -14.15 0.30
C GLN A 84 -12.86 -13.74 0.65
N VAL A 85 -12.09 -13.21 -0.30
CA VAL A 85 -10.73 -12.74 -0.02
C VAL A 85 -10.76 -11.51 0.89
N THR A 86 -11.71 -10.59 0.70
CA THR A 86 -11.92 -9.43 1.60
C THR A 86 -12.13 -9.89 3.04
N ASN A 87 -13.03 -10.85 3.27
CA ASN A 87 -13.30 -11.40 4.62
C ASN A 87 -12.09 -12.12 5.22
N LEU A 88 -11.32 -12.85 4.40
CA LEU A 88 -10.09 -13.51 4.85
C LEU A 88 -9.05 -12.50 5.31
N ILE A 89 -8.81 -11.45 4.53
CA ILE A 89 -7.85 -10.39 4.85
C ILE A 89 -8.29 -9.65 6.11
N GLN A 90 -9.59 -9.25 6.19
CA GLN A 90 -10.16 -8.60 7.37
C GLN A 90 -9.88 -9.41 8.65
N SER A 91 -10.22 -10.71 8.63
CA SER A 91 -10.01 -11.57 9.79
C SER A 91 -8.54 -11.82 10.13
N THR A 92 -7.67 -11.83 9.12
CA THR A 92 -6.22 -11.99 9.32
C THR A 92 -5.63 -10.74 9.96
N ASN A 93 -5.93 -9.56 9.40
CA ASN A 93 -5.45 -8.30 9.95
C ASN A 93 -5.99 -8.06 11.37
N GLY A 94 -7.27 -8.37 11.62
CA GLY A 94 -7.85 -8.25 12.96
C GLY A 94 -7.05 -9.01 14.02
N LYS A 95 -6.65 -10.25 13.75
CA LYS A 95 -5.81 -11.04 14.67
C LYS A 95 -4.43 -10.43 14.90
N LEU A 96 -3.82 -9.89 13.85
CA LEU A 96 -2.50 -9.25 13.97
C LEU A 96 -2.57 -7.95 14.78
N ILE A 97 -3.68 -7.20 14.63
CA ILE A 97 -3.93 -5.99 15.42
C ILE A 97 -4.18 -6.33 16.88
N GLU A 98 -4.92 -7.41 17.19
CA GLU A 98 -5.08 -7.94 18.57
C GLU A 98 -3.74 -8.29 19.21
N ASP A 99 -2.77 -8.73 18.41
CA ASP A 99 -1.40 -9.05 18.85
C ASP A 99 -0.46 -7.82 18.81
N ASP A 100 -0.99 -6.60 18.74
CA ASP A 100 -0.25 -5.33 18.69
C ASP A 100 0.79 -5.25 17.55
N LYS A 101 0.55 -5.90 16.41
CA LYS A 101 1.47 -5.88 15.26
C LYS A 101 1.19 -4.70 14.32
N PHE A 102 2.26 -4.07 13.82
CA PHE A 102 2.15 -3.18 12.67
C PHE A 102 2.07 -4.03 11.39
N VAL A 103 0.94 -3.97 10.70
CA VAL A 103 0.66 -4.83 9.55
C VAL A 103 1.01 -4.15 8.25
N ILE A 104 1.81 -4.81 7.41
CA ILE A 104 2.10 -4.42 6.04
C ILE A 104 1.59 -5.50 5.10
N ASN A 105 0.50 -5.23 4.39
CA ASN A 105 -0.02 -6.13 3.38
C ASN A 105 0.72 -5.91 2.06
N LEU A 106 1.38 -6.95 1.54
CA LEU A 106 1.93 -6.92 0.19
C LEU A 106 0.91 -7.57 -0.74
N GLY A 107 0.25 -6.75 -1.53
CA GLY A 107 -0.86 -7.18 -2.35
C GLY A 107 -0.48 -7.59 -3.77
N GLY A 108 -1.42 -8.25 -4.41
CA GLY A 108 -1.54 -8.32 -5.86
C GLY A 108 -2.27 -7.07 -6.35
N GLU A 109 -3.51 -7.23 -6.82
CA GLU A 109 -4.34 -6.10 -7.25
C GLU A 109 -4.92 -5.31 -6.07
N HIS A 110 -5.31 -4.04 -6.30
CA HIS A 110 -5.77 -3.08 -5.29
C HIS A 110 -7.02 -3.54 -4.49
N THR A 111 -7.80 -4.49 -4.99
CA THR A 111 -8.98 -5.07 -4.30
C THR A 111 -8.68 -5.47 -2.85
N ILE A 112 -7.45 -5.89 -2.54
CA ILE A 112 -7.07 -6.40 -1.21
C ILE A 112 -7.19 -5.35 -0.12
N SER A 113 -7.04 -4.07 -0.47
CA SER A 113 -7.04 -2.95 0.48
C SER A 113 -8.40 -2.79 1.18
N LEU A 114 -9.50 -3.19 0.54
CA LEU A 114 -10.80 -3.20 1.21
C LEU A 114 -10.80 -4.11 2.45
N GLY A 115 -10.34 -5.34 2.29
CA GLY A 115 -10.27 -6.30 3.40
C GLY A 115 -9.29 -5.85 4.49
N ALA A 116 -8.16 -5.27 4.07
CA ALA A 116 -7.19 -4.71 4.98
C ALA A 116 -7.78 -3.59 5.84
N VAL A 117 -8.38 -2.56 5.21
CA VAL A 117 -9.00 -1.42 5.90
C VAL A 117 -10.15 -1.86 6.81
N LEU A 118 -10.98 -2.82 6.38
CA LEU A 118 -12.06 -3.35 7.22
C LEU A 118 -11.54 -4.04 8.49
N GLY A 119 -10.40 -4.73 8.42
CA GLY A 119 -9.74 -5.29 9.59
C GLY A 119 -9.36 -4.22 10.62
N PHE A 120 -8.89 -3.05 10.16
CA PHE A 120 -8.61 -1.92 11.05
C PHE A 120 -9.87 -1.24 11.57
N LYS A 121 -10.95 -1.20 10.77
CA LYS A 121 -12.23 -0.61 11.19
C LYS A 121 -12.83 -1.33 12.40
N ASP A 122 -12.58 -2.61 12.58
CA ASP A 122 -13.06 -3.37 13.73
C ASP A 122 -12.42 -2.91 15.07
N PHE A 123 -11.28 -2.19 15.01
CA PHE A 123 -10.51 -1.73 16.18
C PHE A 123 -10.44 -0.21 16.33
N TYR A 124 -10.62 0.54 15.24
CA TYR A 124 -10.49 1.98 15.20
C TYR A 124 -11.76 2.63 14.64
N GLU A 125 -12.44 3.45 15.45
CA GLU A 125 -13.69 4.12 15.05
C GLU A 125 -13.43 5.35 14.17
N ASP A 126 -12.33 6.08 14.41
CA ASP A 126 -12.01 7.35 13.73
C ASP A 126 -10.62 7.31 13.10
N PHE A 127 -10.57 7.02 11.81
CA PHE A 127 -9.35 7.07 11.01
C PHE A 127 -9.69 7.43 9.56
N SER A 128 -8.68 7.71 8.77
CA SER A 128 -8.80 7.96 7.33
C SER A 128 -7.82 7.08 6.55
N VAL A 129 -8.04 6.99 5.25
CA VAL A 129 -7.10 6.35 4.33
C VAL A 129 -6.34 7.43 3.57
N LEU A 130 -5.01 7.30 3.46
CA LEU A 130 -4.21 7.97 2.44
C LEU A 130 -3.90 6.95 1.35
N SER A 131 -4.33 7.23 0.12
CA SER A 131 -3.96 6.46 -1.07
C SER A 131 -2.96 7.23 -1.92
N ILE A 132 -1.88 6.57 -2.32
CA ILE A 132 -0.96 7.05 -3.35
C ILE A 132 -1.25 6.21 -4.60
N ASP A 133 -1.74 6.85 -5.68
CA ASP A 133 -2.29 6.13 -6.81
C ASP A 133 -2.33 7.01 -8.08
N ALA A 134 -2.36 6.41 -9.25
CA ALA A 134 -2.70 7.08 -10.50
C ALA A 134 -4.22 7.20 -10.71
N HIS A 135 -4.97 6.25 -10.16
CA HIS A 135 -6.41 6.06 -10.34
C HIS A 135 -7.19 6.42 -9.07
N CYS A 136 -8.46 6.82 -9.20
CA CYS A 136 -9.29 7.10 -8.01
C CYS A 136 -9.92 5.84 -7.41
N ASP A 137 -10.15 4.81 -8.20
CA ASP A 137 -10.81 3.57 -7.77
C ASP A 137 -12.17 3.78 -7.06
N LEU A 138 -12.87 4.85 -7.51
CA LEU A 138 -14.14 5.33 -6.96
C LEU A 138 -15.36 4.95 -7.82
N ARG A 139 -15.22 4.03 -8.78
CA ARG A 139 -16.36 3.55 -9.57
C ARG A 139 -17.40 2.86 -8.68
N ASP A 140 -18.68 3.00 -8.98
CA ASP A 140 -19.71 2.20 -8.27
C ASP A 140 -19.63 0.73 -8.65
N THR A 141 -19.42 0.44 -9.93
CA THR A 141 -19.21 -0.91 -10.44
C THR A 141 -18.19 -0.90 -11.59
N TYR A 142 -17.49 -1.98 -11.75
CA TYR A 142 -16.60 -2.21 -12.88
C TYR A 142 -16.73 -3.65 -13.38
N ASP A 143 -16.95 -3.85 -14.70
CA ASP A 143 -17.25 -5.16 -15.29
C ASP A 143 -18.34 -5.94 -14.53
N GLY A 144 -19.36 -5.24 -14.03
CA GLY A 144 -20.47 -5.80 -13.29
C GLY A 144 -20.15 -6.20 -11.84
N ARG A 145 -18.94 -5.90 -11.36
CA ARG A 145 -18.50 -6.17 -9.99
C ARG A 145 -18.58 -4.92 -9.12
N LYS A 146 -19.03 -5.10 -7.88
CA LYS A 146 -19.01 -4.05 -6.85
C LYS A 146 -17.73 -4.04 -6.04
N ILE A 147 -17.04 -5.18 -5.95
CA ILE A 147 -15.76 -5.31 -5.25
C ILE A 147 -14.71 -5.73 -6.29
N CYS A 148 -13.81 -4.82 -6.61
CA CYS A 148 -12.68 -5.01 -7.52
C CYS A 148 -11.68 -3.85 -7.35
N HIS A 149 -10.51 -3.95 -7.99
CA HIS A 149 -9.48 -2.92 -7.95
C HIS A 149 -10.04 -1.50 -8.23
N ALA A 150 -10.85 -1.32 -9.29
CA ALA A 150 -11.38 -0.02 -9.74
C ALA A 150 -12.53 0.54 -8.87
N THR A 151 -12.90 -0.14 -7.77
CA THR A 151 -14.00 0.26 -6.89
C THR A 151 -13.61 0.28 -5.42
N VAL A 152 -12.37 -0.05 -5.11
CA VAL A 152 -11.92 -0.28 -3.72
C VAL A 152 -12.08 0.96 -2.85
N MET A 153 -11.65 2.14 -3.32
CA MET A 153 -11.77 3.38 -2.55
C MET A 153 -13.23 3.80 -2.39
N ARG A 154 -14.07 3.55 -3.41
CA ARG A 154 -15.52 3.74 -3.28
C ARG A 154 -16.11 2.89 -2.15
N ARG A 155 -15.73 1.62 -2.05
CA ARG A 155 -16.22 0.72 -0.99
C ARG A 155 -15.75 1.16 0.39
N ILE A 156 -14.53 1.70 0.51
CA ILE A 156 -13.99 2.25 1.76
C ILE A 156 -14.78 3.49 2.19
N VAL A 157 -15.02 4.45 1.29
CA VAL A 157 -15.82 5.66 1.57
C VAL A 157 -17.25 5.28 2.02
N GLU A 158 -17.87 4.29 1.40
CA GLU A 158 -19.20 3.80 1.80
C GLU A 158 -19.24 3.17 3.20
N GLN A 159 -18.08 2.84 3.77
CA GLN A 159 -17.97 2.43 5.17
C GLN A 159 -17.89 3.63 6.14
N GLY A 160 -17.96 4.86 5.64
CA GLY A 160 -17.81 6.08 6.44
C GLY A 160 -16.36 6.41 6.79
N ILE A 161 -15.40 5.91 6.01
CA ILE A 161 -13.97 6.17 6.20
C ILE A 161 -13.53 7.20 5.16
N PRO A 162 -13.09 8.41 5.57
CA PRO A 162 -12.62 9.43 4.63
C PRO A 162 -11.34 8.98 3.92
N VAL A 163 -11.21 9.37 2.64
CA VAL A 163 -10.07 9.03 1.80
C VAL A 163 -9.40 10.30 1.26
N VAL A 164 -8.08 10.37 1.38
CA VAL A 164 -7.25 11.36 0.69
C VAL A 164 -6.42 10.61 -0.36
N GLU A 165 -6.56 11.02 -1.60
CA GLU A 165 -5.86 10.40 -2.74
C GLU A 165 -4.81 11.36 -3.30
N ALA A 166 -3.57 10.89 -3.47
CA ALA A 166 -2.46 11.69 -3.96
C ALA A 166 -1.82 11.05 -5.20
N GLY A 167 -1.63 11.84 -6.25
CA GLY A 167 -1.02 11.39 -7.50
C GLY A 167 -2.01 11.11 -8.62
N ILE A 168 -3.29 11.36 -8.39
CA ILE A 168 -4.39 11.02 -9.29
C ILE A 168 -4.28 11.76 -10.62
N ARG A 169 -4.42 11.00 -11.73
CA ARG A 169 -4.32 11.52 -13.09
C ARG A 169 -5.15 10.76 -14.12
N SER A 170 -5.83 9.69 -13.68
CA SER A 170 -6.71 8.88 -14.54
C SER A 170 -7.96 8.45 -13.79
N TYR A 171 -9.13 8.95 -14.20
CA TYR A 171 -10.43 8.60 -13.62
C TYR A 171 -11.57 8.92 -14.58
N SER A 172 -12.72 8.31 -14.38
CA SER A 172 -13.91 8.48 -15.24
C SER A 172 -14.71 9.74 -14.87
N LYS A 173 -15.61 10.13 -15.78
CA LYS A 173 -16.59 11.19 -15.50
C LYS A 173 -17.50 10.87 -14.31
N GLU A 174 -17.85 9.61 -14.11
CA GLU A 174 -18.66 9.15 -12.97
C GLU A 174 -17.91 9.41 -11.66
N GLU A 175 -16.63 9.03 -11.58
CA GLU A 175 -15.78 9.28 -10.42
C GLU A 175 -15.62 10.78 -10.15
N SER A 176 -15.43 11.60 -11.20
CA SER A 176 -15.41 13.05 -11.06
C SER A 176 -16.68 13.61 -10.41
N GLN A 177 -17.84 13.09 -10.80
CA GLN A 177 -19.12 13.50 -10.21
C GLN A 177 -19.25 13.05 -8.74
N PHE A 178 -18.75 11.87 -8.41
CA PHE A 178 -18.73 11.38 -7.05
C PHE A 178 -17.83 12.24 -6.16
N ILE A 179 -16.62 12.55 -6.61
CA ILE A 179 -15.66 13.41 -5.88
C ILE A 179 -16.27 14.77 -5.57
N ILE A 180 -16.90 15.43 -6.56
CA ILE A 180 -17.52 16.76 -6.39
C ILE A 180 -18.66 16.75 -5.35
N ASN A 181 -19.37 15.65 -5.21
CA ASN A 181 -20.52 15.53 -4.31
C ASN A 181 -20.20 14.85 -2.97
N SER A 182 -18.97 14.44 -2.73
CA SER A 182 -18.53 13.78 -1.49
C SER A 182 -17.74 14.75 -0.62
N GLU A 183 -18.08 14.78 0.67
CA GLU A 183 -17.27 15.47 1.68
C GLU A 183 -16.16 14.57 2.25
N ASP A 184 -16.21 13.27 1.97
CA ASP A 184 -15.30 12.25 2.50
C ASP A 184 -14.14 11.90 1.54
N VAL A 185 -14.04 12.59 0.41
CA VAL A 185 -12.99 12.36 -0.60
C VAL A 185 -12.24 13.64 -0.92
N VAL A 186 -10.93 13.60 -0.75
CA VAL A 186 -10.02 14.68 -1.16
C VAL A 186 -9.03 14.13 -2.18
N VAL A 187 -8.97 14.75 -3.35
CA VAL A 187 -8.06 14.34 -4.44
C VAL A 187 -7.01 15.41 -4.67
N ILE A 188 -5.74 14.99 -4.66
CA ILE A 188 -4.59 15.82 -5.03
C ILE A 188 -4.04 15.29 -6.34
N HIS A 189 -4.27 16.06 -7.40
CA HIS A 189 -3.90 15.66 -8.75
C HIS A 189 -2.38 15.70 -8.98
N ALA A 190 -1.89 14.76 -9.78
CA ALA A 190 -0.47 14.67 -10.11
C ALA A 190 0.09 15.97 -10.74
N ASN A 191 -0.68 16.66 -11.58
CA ASN A 191 -0.27 17.94 -12.17
C ASN A 191 -0.18 19.08 -11.14
N GLU A 192 -0.98 19.06 -10.08
CA GLU A 192 -0.89 19.99 -8.96
C GLU A 192 0.37 19.74 -8.14
N ILE A 193 0.71 18.49 -7.89
CA ILE A 193 1.93 18.08 -7.18
C ILE A 193 3.18 18.65 -7.85
N GLN A 194 3.21 18.75 -9.17
CA GLN A 194 4.36 19.30 -9.91
C GLN A 194 4.53 20.82 -9.77
N THR A 195 3.48 21.54 -9.40
CA THR A 195 3.46 23.02 -9.39
C THR A 195 3.19 23.61 -8.02
N ASN A 196 2.64 22.86 -7.09
CA ASN A 196 2.28 23.31 -5.75
C ASN A 196 3.23 22.71 -4.70
N GLY A 197 4.13 23.50 -4.15
CA GLY A 197 5.05 23.05 -3.09
C GLY A 197 4.37 22.68 -1.77
N GLU A 198 3.09 23.07 -1.56
CA GLU A 198 2.35 22.83 -0.32
C GLU A 198 1.44 21.58 -0.39
N TRP A 199 1.48 20.81 -1.46
CA TRP A 199 0.59 19.66 -1.66
C TRP A 199 0.66 18.61 -0.54
N ILE A 200 1.85 18.38 0.04
CA ILE A 200 2.02 17.45 1.18
C ILE A 200 1.26 17.99 2.40
N GLY A 201 1.39 19.28 2.69
CA GLY A 201 0.63 19.94 3.76
C GLY A 201 -0.87 19.83 3.56
N GLN A 202 -1.33 20.00 2.32
CA GLN A 202 -2.73 19.82 1.95
C GLN A 202 -3.17 18.35 2.16
N ALA A 203 -2.38 17.36 1.75
CA ALA A 203 -2.69 15.96 1.98
C ALA A 203 -2.85 15.68 3.49
N ILE A 204 -1.83 16.02 4.29
CA ILE A 204 -1.79 15.75 5.72
C ILE A 204 -2.92 16.46 6.49
N SER A 205 -3.26 17.71 6.14
CA SER A 205 -4.30 18.49 6.83
C SER A 205 -5.72 17.92 6.65
N ASN A 206 -5.95 17.14 5.62
CA ASN A 206 -7.24 16.48 5.37
C ASN A 206 -7.34 15.06 5.96
N LEU A 207 -6.27 14.56 6.58
CA LEU A 207 -6.25 13.26 7.25
C LEU A 207 -6.68 13.35 8.71
N LYS A 208 -7.29 12.29 9.22
CA LYS A 208 -7.52 12.08 10.65
C LYS A 208 -6.18 11.85 11.37
N GLU A 209 -6.23 11.81 12.71
CA GLU A 209 -5.05 11.50 13.54
C GLU A 209 -4.49 10.11 13.22
N LYS A 210 -5.37 9.11 13.06
CA LYS A 210 -5.02 7.76 12.65
C LYS A 210 -5.19 7.60 11.15
N VAL A 211 -4.21 6.97 10.51
CA VAL A 211 -4.21 6.80 9.05
C VAL A 211 -3.85 5.38 8.66
N TYR A 212 -4.65 4.79 7.80
CA TYR A 212 -4.24 3.63 7.01
C TYR A 212 -3.61 4.11 5.71
N LEU A 213 -2.42 3.62 5.37
CA LEU A 213 -1.69 4.01 4.17
C LEU A 213 -1.83 2.91 3.09
N SER A 214 -2.41 3.25 1.95
CA SER A 214 -2.44 2.39 0.76
C SER A 214 -1.51 2.96 -0.30
N ILE A 215 -0.62 2.14 -0.84
CA ILE A 215 0.29 2.54 -1.92
C ILE A 215 0.06 1.63 -3.12
N ASP A 216 -0.63 2.16 -4.12
CA ASP A 216 -0.56 1.62 -5.46
C ASP A 216 0.76 2.08 -6.11
N VAL A 217 1.54 1.13 -6.58
CA VAL A 217 2.85 1.46 -7.17
C VAL A 217 2.73 2.25 -8.47
N ASP A 218 1.58 2.24 -9.12
CA ASP A 218 1.34 3.04 -10.32
C ASP A 218 1.12 4.53 -10.01
N GLY A 219 0.94 4.90 -8.76
CA GLY A 219 1.00 6.28 -8.29
C GLY A 219 2.35 6.94 -8.57
N LEU A 220 3.43 6.14 -8.61
CA LEU A 220 4.75 6.58 -9.06
C LEU A 220 4.77 6.71 -10.59
N ASP A 221 5.70 7.54 -11.09
CA ASP A 221 5.88 7.68 -12.53
C ASP A 221 6.44 6.39 -13.15
N PRO A 222 5.98 5.98 -14.35
CA PRO A 222 6.47 4.78 -15.03
C PRO A 222 7.98 4.76 -15.33
N SER A 223 8.65 5.91 -15.22
CA SER A 223 10.12 5.96 -15.29
C SER A 223 10.80 5.30 -14.08
N PHE A 224 10.09 5.18 -12.96
CA PHE A 224 10.53 4.47 -11.75
C PHE A 224 9.92 3.07 -11.68
N ILE A 225 8.60 2.95 -11.88
CA ILE A 225 7.87 1.68 -11.82
C ILE A 225 7.06 1.46 -13.10
N PRO A 226 7.67 0.95 -14.18
CA PRO A 226 6.93 0.49 -15.35
C PRO A 226 6.26 -0.87 -15.13
N SER A 227 6.54 -1.54 -14.01
CA SER A 227 6.10 -2.90 -13.65
C SER A 227 4.76 -2.86 -12.91
N THR A 228 3.72 -2.37 -13.58
CA THR A 228 2.35 -2.34 -13.06
C THR A 228 1.35 -2.69 -14.17
N GLY A 229 0.10 -3.00 -13.80
CA GLY A 229 -0.95 -3.37 -14.75
C GLY A 229 -1.41 -2.21 -15.64
N THR A 230 -1.50 -1.01 -15.09
CA THR A 230 -2.07 0.18 -15.72
C THR A 230 -1.18 1.41 -15.54
N PRO A 231 0.02 1.43 -16.15
CA PRO A 231 0.94 2.54 -15.98
C PRO A 231 0.41 3.83 -16.63
N GLU A 232 0.37 4.92 -15.87
CA GLU A 232 -0.04 6.25 -16.33
C GLU A 232 1.16 7.23 -16.24
N PRO A 233 1.44 8.05 -17.25
CA PRO A 233 2.56 8.98 -17.23
C PRO A 233 2.31 10.17 -16.28
N GLY A 234 3.39 10.78 -15.78
CA GLY A 234 3.32 12.01 -14.98
C GLY A 234 3.07 11.77 -13.49
N GLY A 235 3.47 10.60 -12.98
CA GLY A 235 3.34 10.22 -11.57
C GLY A 235 4.36 10.87 -10.63
N LEU A 236 4.38 10.42 -9.37
CA LEU A 236 5.28 10.89 -8.34
C LEU A 236 6.69 10.33 -8.54
N GLY A 237 7.69 11.17 -8.27
CA GLY A 237 9.08 10.73 -8.17
C GLY A 237 9.38 10.13 -6.80
N TRP A 238 10.46 9.34 -6.73
CA TRP A 238 10.91 8.68 -5.51
C TRP A 238 10.96 9.61 -4.28
N TYR A 239 11.65 10.75 -4.41
CA TYR A 239 11.78 11.69 -3.29
C TYR A 239 10.50 12.45 -2.94
N GLN A 240 9.56 12.58 -3.87
CA GLN A 240 8.24 13.14 -3.57
C GLN A 240 7.43 12.18 -2.69
N VAL A 241 7.48 10.88 -3.00
CA VAL A 241 6.85 9.83 -2.17
C VAL A 241 7.51 9.79 -0.80
N LEU A 242 8.85 9.73 -0.71
CA LEU A 242 9.54 9.72 0.59
C LEU A 242 9.23 10.97 1.43
N ALA A 243 9.17 12.15 0.81
CA ALA A 243 8.84 13.38 1.53
C ALA A 243 7.41 13.34 2.10
N LEU A 244 6.44 12.82 1.34
CA LEU A 244 5.07 12.61 1.83
C LEU A 244 5.05 11.61 2.99
N LEU A 245 5.68 10.44 2.83
CA LEU A 245 5.71 9.40 3.86
C LEU A 245 6.40 9.91 5.13
N LYS A 246 7.56 10.53 5.00
CA LYS A 246 8.28 11.09 6.15
C LYS A 246 7.39 12.05 6.95
N ARG A 247 6.69 12.95 6.28
CA ARG A 247 5.82 13.90 6.94
C ARG A 247 4.56 13.24 7.50
N LEU A 248 4.00 12.25 6.79
CA LEU A 248 2.85 11.46 7.27
C LEU A 248 3.17 10.76 8.60
N PHE A 249 4.24 10.00 8.65
CA PHE A 249 4.63 9.26 9.85
C PHE A 249 5.06 10.16 11.01
N LEU A 250 5.50 11.40 10.73
CA LEU A 250 5.84 12.38 11.76
C LEU A 250 4.60 13.05 12.37
N GLU A 251 3.58 13.32 11.56
CA GLU A 251 2.43 14.15 11.95
C GLU A 251 1.16 13.33 12.21
N ARG A 252 1.13 12.04 11.86
CA ARG A 252 -0.03 11.15 12.02
C ARG A 252 0.39 9.78 12.57
N ASP A 253 -0.54 9.13 13.25
CA ASP A 253 -0.38 7.73 13.65
C ASP A 253 -0.77 6.81 12.49
N VAL A 254 0.21 6.34 11.72
CA VAL A 254 -0.03 5.33 10.69
C VAL A 254 -0.25 3.99 11.36
N ILE A 255 -1.48 3.47 11.29
CA ILE A 255 -1.92 2.26 12.00
C ILE A 255 -1.61 0.96 11.26
N GLY A 256 -1.44 1.02 9.95
CA GLY A 256 -1.07 -0.09 9.07
C GLY A 256 -1.00 0.36 7.64
N MET A 257 -0.55 -0.52 6.75
CA MET A 257 -0.42 -0.16 5.34
C MET A 257 -0.54 -1.35 4.40
N ASP A 258 -0.73 -1.04 3.11
CA ASP A 258 -0.51 -1.97 2.02
C ASP A 258 0.33 -1.36 0.89
N ILE A 259 0.91 -2.26 0.07
CA ILE A 259 1.55 -1.93 -1.20
C ILE A 259 1.02 -2.90 -2.24
N VAL A 260 0.47 -2.37 -3.34
CA VAL A 260 -0.29 -3.14 -4.33
C VAL A 260 0.15 -2.83 -5.77
N GLU A 261 -0.36 -3.61 -6.71
CA GLU A 261 -0.26 -3.46 -8.16
C GLU A 261 1.16 -3.61 -8.76
N LEU A 262 2.14 -4.10 -7.99
CA LEU A 262 3.41 -4.49 -8.59
C LEU A 262 3.21 -5.73 -9.47
N ALA A 263 3.42 -5.58 -10.79
CA ALA A 263 3.40 -6.66 -11.78
C ALA A 263 4.82 -6.90 -12.32
N PRO A 264 5.64 -7.77 -11.70
CA PRO A 264 7.06 -7.91 -12.01
C PRO A 264 7.32 -8.26 -13.48
N LEU A 265 8.27 -7.56 -14.10
CA LEU A 265 8.70 -7.79 -15.48
C LEU A 265 10.01 -8.57 -15.50
N GLY A 266 10.05 -9.67 -16.26
CA GLY A 266 11.26 -10.51 -16.37
C GLY A 266 12.49 -9.72 -16.82
N GLY A 267 13.56 -9.77 -16.02
CA GLY A 267 14.83 -9.07 -16.28
C GLY A 267 14.85 -7.59 -15.89
N LEU A 268 13.78 -7.05 -15.30
CA LEU A 268 13.72 -5.68 -14.82
C LEU A 268 13.52 -5.67 -13.30
N HIS A 269 14.62 -5.72 -12.56
CA HIS A 269 14.59 -5.85 -11.09
C HIS A 269 14.46 -4.51 -10.34
N GLY A 270 14.70 -3.38 -11.00
CA GLY A 270 14.66 -2.05 -10.36
C GLY A 270 13.34 -1.75 -9.64
N PRO A 271 12.16 -1.94 -10.27
CA PRO A 271 10.87 -1.74 -9.63
C PRO A 271 10.63 -2.62 -8.40
N ASP A 272 11.06 -3.89 -8.45
CA ASP A 272 10.90 -4.83 -7.34
C ASP A 272 11.72 -4.36 -6.12
N VAL A 273 12.98 -3.96 -6.35
CA VAL A 273 13.88 -3.40 -5.32
C VAL A 273 13.35 -2.08 -4.78
N LEU A 274 12.85 -1.19 -5.66
CA LEU A 274 12.27 0.09 -5.24
C LEU A 274 11.07 -0.13 -4.32
N THR A 275 10.18 -1.05 -4.69
CA THR A 275 8.98 -1.37 -3.90
C THR A 275 9.35 -2.00 -2.55
N ALA A 276 10.33 -2.92 -2.52
CA ALA A 276 10.85 -3.48 -1.29
C ALA A 276 11.50 -2.40 -0.39
N LYS A 277 12.29 -1.49 -0.99
CA LYS A 277 12.89 -0.36 -0.27
C LYS A 277 11.83 0.58 0.30
N LEU A 278 10.71 0.78 -0.40
CA LEU A 278 9.59 1.61 0.07
C LEU A 278 8.95 1.01 1.33
N ALA A 279 8.71 -0.31 1.35
CA ALA A 279 8.23 -1.01 2.54
C ALA A 279 9.21 -0.85 3.71
N TYR A 280 10.50 -1.05 3.46
CA TYR A 280 11.54 -0.96 4.49
C TYR A 280 11.70 0.46 5.06
N LYS A 281 11.67 1.49 4.19
CA LYS A 281 11.65 2.90 4.61
C LYS A 281 10.45 3.23 5.47
N SER A 282 9.26 2.68 5.14
CA SER A 282 8.04 2.89 5.92
C SER A 282 8.16 2.32 7.33
N ILE A 283 8.81 1.15 7.48
CA ILE A 283 9.14 0.58 8.80
C ILE A 283 10.08 1.54 9.57
N GLY A 284 11.11 2.05 8.90
CA GLY A 284 12.02 3.03 9.49
C GLY A 284 11.30 4.29 9.97
N TYR A 285 10.43 4.87 9.16
CA TYR A 285 9.65 6.04 9.53
C TYR A 285 8.68 5.75 10.69
N LYS A 286 8.06 4.57 10.74
CA LYS A 286 7.13 4.21 11.82
C LYS A 286 7.81 4.11 13.18
N PHE A 287 9.01 3.55 13.25
CA PHE A 287 9.61 3.18 14.53
C PHE A 287 10.82 4.02 14.95
N PHE A 288 11.51 4.68 14.03
CA PHE A 288 12.77 5.38 14.30
C PHE A 288 12.75 6.88 14.00
N GLN A 289 11.72 7.37 13.32
CA GLN A 289 11.58 8.80 13.09
C GLN A 289 11.18 9.50 14.40
N LYS A 290 11.89 10.58 14.73
CA LYS A 290 11.69 11.39 15.94
C LYS A 290 11.31 12.82 15.57
#